data_3c0d4ccb8b37e1716e238901755efa2a
#
_entry.id   3c0d4ccb8b37e1716e238901755efa2a
#
_cell.length_a   1.000
_cell.length_b   1.000
_cell.length_c   1.000
_cell.angle_alpha   90.00
_cell.angle_beta   90.00
_cell.angle_gamma   90.00
#
_symmetry.space_group_name_H-M   'P 1'
#
loop_
_entity.id
_entity.type
_entity.pdbx_description
1 polymer ?
#
loop_
_entity_poly.entity_id
_entity_poly.type
_entity_poly.pdbx_seq_one_letter_code
_entity_poly.pdbx_strand_id
1 'polypeptide(L)'
;MPNMLSQMYRAMVYSRMQKGIAQYARDYPDRNVVLFEPTRDDATLFNSSVFSFRSRRQVCEHAYQMTRRDLLRRADQLEPVLAKQAIRLNREVLEDSERTLSTALYGETLPLYVARKRKQKENRGVLGSVTRILNRA
;
A
#
# COMPACT_ATOMS: atom_id res chain seq x y z
N MET A 1 13.39 17.89 7.35
CA MET A 1 12.90 17.60 8.72
C MET A 1 11.37 17.60 8.70
N PRO A 2 10.70 16.60 9.24
CA PRO A 2 9.25 16.67 9.37
C PRO A 2 8.89 17.83 10.27
N ASN A 3 7.93 18.64 9.83
CA ASN A 3 7.48 19.81 10.55
C ASN A 3 6.90 19.40 11.92
N MET A 4 7.33 20.06 12.99
CA MET A 4 6.90 19.76 14.37
C MET A 4 5.36 19.72 14.51
N LEU A 5 4.66 20.61 13.81
CA LEU A 5 3.20 20.62 13.74
C LEU A 5 2.61 19.33 13.15
N SER A 6 3.24 18.75 12.11
CA SER A 6 2.74 17.52 11.52
C SER A 6 2.92 16.32 12.45
N GLN A 7 3.98 16.30 13.25
CA GLN A 7 4.19 15.28 14.27
C GLN A 7 3.20 15.40 15.43
N MET A 8 2.93 16.61 15.91
CA MET A 8 1.92 16.84 16.94
C MET A 8 0.53 16.42 16.47
N TYR A 9 0.16 16.78 15.22
CA TYR A 9 -1.11 16.39 14.63
C TYR A 9 -1.25 14.86 14.56
N ARG A 10 -0.20 14.15 14.10
CA ARG A 10 -0.18 12.69 14.05
C ARG A 10 -0.35 12.06 15.43
N ALA A 11 0.39 12.56 16.42
CA ALA A 11 0.30 12.07 17.80
C ALA A 11 -1.12 12.25 18.37
N MET A 12 -1.75 13.39 18.08
CA MET A 12 -3.13 13.67 18.50
C MET A 12 -4.14 12.74 17.82
N VAL A 13 -4.04 12.55 16.50
CA VAL A 13 -4.92 11.65 15.75
C VAL A 13 -4.75 10.22 16.25
N TYR A 14 -3.51 9.76 16.42
CA TYR A 14 -3.22 8.43 16.93
C TYR A 14 -3.79 8.20 18.34
N SER A 15 -3.58 9.16 19.25
CA SER A 15 -4.12 9.09 20.61
C SER A 15 -5.66 9.00 20.64
N ARG A 16 -6.34 9.79 19.79
CA ARG A 16 -7.81 9.74 19.67
C ARG A 16 -8.28 8.40 19.10
N MET A 17 -7.60 7.88 18.09
CA MET A 17 -7.90 6.58 17.49
C MET A 17 -7.78 5.47 18.54
N GLN A 18 -6.69 5.42 19.29
CA GLN A 18 -6.47 4.41 20.33
C GLN A 18 -7.56 4.47 21.41
N LYS A 19 -7.94 5.67 21.86
CA LYS A 19 -9.06 5.83 22.79
C LYS A 19 -10.38 5.33 22.20
N GLY A 20 -10.66 5.65 20.95
CA GLY A 20 -11.86 5.18 20.25
C GLY A 20 -11.93 3.64 20.14
N ILE A 21 -10.83 3.00 19.78
CA ILE A 21 -10.74 1.54 19.72
C ILE A 21 -10.94 0.92 21.10
N ALA A 22 -10.29 1.47 22.14
CA ALA A 22 -10.44 0.98 23.51
C ALA A 22 -11.87 1.16 24.03
N GLN A 23 -12.55 2.25 23.67
CA GLN A 23 -13.95 2.46 23.99
C GLN A 23 -14.84 1.47 23.23
N TYR A 24 -14.62 1.31 21.92
CA TYR A 24 -15.37 0.35 21.11
C TYR A 24 -15.28 -1.08 21.64
N ALA A 25 -14.07 -1.50 22.08
CA ALA A 25 -13.87 -2.83 22.66
C ALA A 25 -14.64 -3.02 23.98
N ARG A 26 -14.88 -1.94 24.76
CA ARG A 26 -15.72 -2.00 25.97
C ARG A 26 -17.20 -2.02 25.67
N ASP A 27 -17.62 -1.20 24.70
CA ASP A 27 -19.05 -1.06 24.36
C ASP A 27 -19.57 -2.27 23.56
N TYR A 28 -18.67 -2.96 22.84
CA TYR A 28 -18.99 -4.10 21.98
C TYR A 28 -18.01 -5.26 22.18
N PRO A 29 -18.06 -5.95 23.34
CA PRO A 29 -17.11 -7.01 23.68
C PRO A 29 -17.15 -8.23 22.74
N ASP A 30 -18.30 -8.48 22.10
CA ASP A 30 -18.47 -9.57 21.14
C ASP A 30 -18.01 -9.25 19.72
N ARG A 31 -17.54 -8.02 19.48
CA ARG A 31 -17.08 -7.58 18.17
C ARG A 31 -15.55 -7.59 18.10
N ASN A 32 -15.03 -7.98 16.96
CA ASN A 32 -13.60 -7.95 16.69
C ASN A 32 -13.27 -6.74 15.80
N VAL A 33 -12.27 -5.96 16.21
CA VAL A 33 -11.74 -4.86 15.43
C VAL A 33 -10.36 -5.26 14.92
N VAL A 34 -10.19 -5.29 13.61
CA VAL A 34 -8.89 -5.52 12.97
C VAL A 34 -8.40 -4.20 12.40
N LEU A 35 -7.32 -3.68 12.97
CA LEU A 35 -6.73 -2.42 12.55
C LEU A 35 -5.55 -2.68 11.62
N PHE A 36 -5.52 -1.98 10.50
CA PHE A 36 -4.38 -1.87 9.59
C PHE A 36 -3.86 -0.43 9.66
N GLU A 37 -2.66 -0.27 10.15
CA GLU A 37 -2.03 1.04 10.26
C GLU A 37 -0.60 0.99 9.70
N PRO A 38 -0.13 2.09 9.09
CA PRO A 38 1.26 2.19 8.67
C PRO A 38 2.19 2.20 9.89
N THR A 39 3.37 1.64 9.74
CA THR A 39 4.39 1.71 10.77
C THR A 39 4.83 3.16 10.99
N ARG A 40 5.28 3.50 12.20
CA ARG A 40 5.71 4.87 12.55
C ARG A 40 6.86 5.37 11.67
N ASP A 41 7.68 4.44 11.19
CA ASP A 41 8.88 4.71 10.40
C ASP A 41 8.64 4.63 8.88
N ASP A 42 7.37 4.58 8.45
CA ASP A 42 7.03 4.49 7.03
C ASP A 42 7.26 5.83 6.32
N ALA A 43 8.53 6.06 5.95
CA ALA A 43 8.94 7.26 5.25
C ALA A 43 8.22 7.47 3.91
N THR A 44 7.81 6.40 3.22
CA THR A 44 7.12 6.48 1.94
C THR A 44 5.74 7.10 2.07
N LEU A 45 4.97 6.67 3.08
CA LEU A 45 3.65 7.24 3.35
C LEU A 45 3.75 8.67 3.93
N PHE A 46 4.71 8.88 4.84
CA PHE A 46 4.79 10.14 5.58
C PHE A 46 5.49 11.28 4.85
N ASN A 47 6.40 10.99 3.91
CA ASN A 47 7.10 12.01 3.13
C ASN A 47 6.46 12.28 1.76
N SER A 48 5.47 11.48 1.37
CA SER A 48 4.74 11.70 0.12
C SER A 48 3.83 12.91 0.23
N SER A 49 3.94 13.83 -0.74
CA SER A 49 3.02 14.97 -0.82
C SER A 49 1.60 14.49 -1.15
N VAL A 50 0.65 14.80 -0.27
CA VAL A 50 -0.78 14.46 -0.43
C VAL A 50 -1.39 15.08 -1.67
N PHE A 51 -0.79 16.20 -2.14
CA PHE A 51 -1.24 16.97 -3.30
C PHE A 51 -0.62 16.51 -4.63
N SER A 52 0.42 15.66 -4.59
CA SER A 52 1.06 15.17 -5.79
C SER A 52 0.30 13.99 -6.39
N PHE A 53 -0.31 14.22 -7.56
CA PHE A 53 -0.98 13.15 -8.31
C PHE A 53 -0.03 12.02 -8.74
N ARG A 54 1.25 12.36 -8.95
CA ARG A 54 2.28 11.40 -9.37
C ARG A 54 2.63 10.43 -8.26
N SER A 55 2.64 10.87 -7.00
CA SER A 55 2.99 10.03 -5.85
C SER A 55 1.84 9.12 -5.39
N ARG A 56 0.58 9.46 -5.72
CA ARG A 56 -0.59 8.66 -5.30
C ARG A 56 -0.49 7.19 -5.66
N ARG A 57 -0.12 6.89 -6.90
CA ARG A 57 0.01 5.50 -7.35
C ARG A 57 1.09 4.75 -6.56
N GLN A 58 2.22 5.39 -6.33
CA GLN A 58 3.31 4.80 -5.55
C GLN A 58 2.90 4.57 -4.09
N VAL A 59 2.21 5.55 -3.50
CA VAL A 59 1.67 5.44 -2.13
C VAL A 59 0.64 4.31 -2.03
N CYS A 60 -0.29 4.22 -2.99
CA CYS A 60 -1.28 3.15 -3.01
C CYS A 60 -0.64 1.76 -3.17
N GLU A 61 0.33 1.62 -4.07
CA GLU A 61 1.08 0.37 -4.25
C GLU A 61 1.82 0.00 -2.96
N HIS A 62 2.51 0.96 -2.35
CA HIS A 62 3.23 0.75 -1.10
C HIS A 62 2.27 0.31 0.02
N ALA A 63 1.16 1.01 0.22
CA ALA A 63 0.15 0.67 1.21
C ALA A 63 -0.44 -0.74 0.97
N TYR A 64 -0.72 -1.09 -0.29
CA TYR A 64 -1.19 -2.42 -0.67
C TYR A 64 -0.20 -3.51 -0.29
N GLN A 65 1.09 -3.33 -0.62
CA GLN A 65 2.13 -4.31 -0.28
C GLN A 65 2.36 -4.43 1.23
N MET A 66 2.34 -3.30 1.95
CA MET A 66 2.46 -3.32 3.42
C MET A 66 1.30 -4.04 4.09
N THR A 67 0.06 -3.80 3.63
CA THR A 67 -1.13 -4.48 4.15
C THR A 67 -1.08 -5.99 3.88
N ARG A 68 -0.65 -6.42 2.68
CA ARG A 68 -0.48 -7.84 2.36
C ARG A 68 0.52 -8.51 3.30
N ARG A 69 1.69 -7.89 3.51
CA ARG A 69 2.71 -8.41 4.43
C ARG A 69 2.21 -8.50 5.87
N ASP A 70 1.45 -7.49 6.30
CA ASP A 70 0.87 -7.49 7.65
C ASP A 70 -0.20 -8.58 7.81
N LEU A 71 -1.05 -8.78 6.81
CA LEU A 71 -2.01 -9.88 6.76
C LEU A 71 -1.32 -11.24 6.83
N LEU A 72 -0.27 -11.45 6.05
CA LEU A 72 0.49 -12.69 6.03
C LEU A 72 1.16 -12.94 7.39
N ARG A 73 1.81 -11.92 7.95
CA ARG A 73 2.49 -12.01 9.25
C ARG A 73 1.53 -12.35 10.38
N ARG A 74 0.30 -11.83 10.34
CA ARG A 74 -0.73 -12.05 11.37
C ARG A 74 -1.75 -13.12 10.98
N ALA A 75 -1.51 -13.88 9.90
CA ALA A 75 -2.50 -14.81 9.35
C ALA A 75 -3.04 -15.78 10.40
N ASP A 76 -2.16 -16.42 11.17
CA ASP A 76 -2.54 -17.40 12.18
C ASP A 76 -3.43 -16.80 13.31
N GLN A 77 -3.24 -15.51 13.60
CA GLN A 77 -4.05 -14.80 14.60
C GLN A 77 -5.38 -14.31 14.01
N LEU A 78 -5.37 -13.94 12.73
CA LEU A 78 -6.54 -13.35 12.07
C LEU A 78 -7.51 -14.41 11.53
N GLU A 79 -7.01 -15.56 11.07
CA GLU A 79 -7.84 -16.63 10.50
C GLU A 79 -9.01 -17.06 11.41
N PRO A 80 -8.80 -17.33 12.72
CA PRO A 80 -9.91 -17.73 13.59
C PRO A 80 -10.93 -16.61 13.82
N VAL A 81 -10.49 -15.36 13.78
CA VAL A 81 -11.36 -14.18 13.92
C VAL A 81 -12.20 -13.97 12.66
N LEU A 82 -11.56 -14.06 11.49
CA LEU A 82 -12.21 -13.88 10.19
C LEU A 82 -13.15 -15.04 9.84
N ALA A 83 -12.79 -16.26 10.25
CA ALA A 83 -13.61 -17.45 10.04
C ALA A 83 -15.00 -17.33 10.70
N LYS A 84 -15.12 -16.64 11.83
CA LYS A 84 -16.41 -16.34 12.48
C LYS A 84 -17.36 -15.54 11.58
N GLN A 85 -16.81 -14.80 10.62
CA GLN A 85 -17.57 -14.01 9.64
C GLN A 85 -17.55 -14.63 8.23
N ALA A 86 -17.21 -15.92 8.12
CA ALA A 86 -17.06 -16.66 6.86
C ALA A 86 -16.04 -16.05 5.89
N ILE A 87 -15.09 -15.27 6.38
CA ILE A 87 -13.99 -14.68 5.58
C ILE A 87 -12.78 -15.62 5.66
N ARG A 88 -12.25 -16.01 4.52
CA ARG A 88 -11.03 -16.82 4.42
C ARG A 88 -9.89 -16.01 3.87
N LEU A 89 -8.71 -16.15 4.47
CA LEU A 89 -7.46 -15.60 3.92
C LEU A 89 -6.94 -16.54 2.83
N ASN A 90 -6.66 -15.97 1.66
CA ASN A 90 -5.97 -16.72 0.60
C ASN A 90 -4.47 -16.48 0.72
N ARG A 91 -3.76 -17.43 1.34
CA ARG A 91 -2.32 -17.33 1.59
C ARG A 91 -1.51 -17.29 0.29
N GLU A 92 -1.89 -18.05 -0.75
CA GLU A 92 -1.22 -18.02 -2.06
C GLU A 92 -1.20 -16.62 -2.65
N VAL A 93 -2.34 -15.91 -2.57
CA VAL A 93 -2.43 -14.52 -3.02
C VAL A 93 -1.58 -13.58 -2.18
N LEU A 94 -1.44 -13.84 -0.87
CA LEU A 94 -0.64 -13.00 0.02
C LEU A 94 0.87 -13.23 -0.19
N GLU A 95 1.28 -14.44 -0.52
CA GLU A 95 2.68 -14.84 -0.74
C GLU A 95 3.18 -14.48 -2.15
N ASP A 96 2.28 -14.27 -3.12
CA ASP A 96 2.64 -13.93 -4.50
C ASP A 96 3.42 -12.61 -4.57
N SER A 97 4.74 -12.69 -4.74
CA SER A 97 5.64 -11.53 -4.80
C SER A 97 5.44 -10.66 -6.05
N GLU A 98 4.94 -11.24 -7.14
CA GLU A 98 4.73 -10.53 -8.41
C GLU A 98 3.41 -9.75 -8.43
N ARG A 99 2.54 -9.99 -7.48
CA ARG A 99 1.22 -9.36 -7.42
C ARG A 99 1.33 -7.89 -7.01
N THR A 100 0.88 -7.02 -7.90
CA THR A 100 0.80 -5.58 -7.68
C THR A 100 -0.65 -5.14 -7.43
N LEU A 101 -0.87 -3.94 -6.90
CA LEU A 101 -2.20 -3.34 -6.81
C LEU A 101 -2.88 -3.27 -8.18
N SER A 102 -2.11 -2.98 -9.22
CA SER A 102 -2.59 -2.92 -10.59
C SER A 102 -3.13 -4.26 -11.07
N THR A 103 -2.39 -5.37 -10.84
CA THR A 103 -2.84 -6.71 -11.21
C THR A 103 -4.01 -7.18 -10.35
N ALA A 104 -4.08 -6.74 -9.09
CA ALA A 104 -5.20 -7.05 -8.20
C ALA A 104 -6.51 -6.37 -8.62
N LEU A 105 -6.45 -5.13 -9.12
CA LEU A 105 -7.63 -4.37 -9.52
C LEU A 105 -8.13 -4.70 -10.94
N TYR A 106 -7.21 -4.97 -11.86
CA TYR A 106 -7.52 -5.09 -13.29
C TYR A 106 -7.24 -6.47 -13.86
N GLY A 107 -6.79 -7.42 -13.04
CA GLY A 107 -6.32 -8.71 -13.50
C GLY A 107 -5.05 -8.57 -14.33
N GLU A 108 -4.78 -9.53 -15.21
CA GLU A 108 -3.65 -9.47 -16.15
C GLU A 108 -3.86 -8.45 -17.27
N THR A 109 -5.09 -8.02 -17.51
CA THR A 109 -5.43 -6.99 -18.48
C THR A 109 -5.19 -5.60 -17.91
N LEU A 110 -3.96 -5.12 -18.09
CA LEU A 110 -3.65 -3.71 -17.87
C LEU A 110 -4.53 -2.84 -18.80
N PRO A 111 -5.20 -1.79 -18.30
CA PRO A 111 -5.91 -0.85 -19.16
C PRO A 111 -4.99 -0.38 -20.28
N LEU A 112 -5.49 -0.34 -21.52
CA LEU A 112 -4.73 -0.02 -22.74
C LEU A 112 -3.87 1.26 -22.61
N TYR A 113 -4.31 2.22 -21.79
CA TYR A 113 -3.56 3.45 -21.56
C TYR A 113 -2.27 3.22 -20.74
N VAL A 114 -2.28 2.24 -19.82
CA VAL A 114 -1.11 1.89 -18.97
C VAL A 114 -0.11 1.09 -19.81
N ALA A 115 -0.61 0.19 -20.64
CA ALA A 115 0.20 -0.57 -21.60
C ALA A 115 0.87 0.37 -22.63
N ARG A 116 0.15 1.40 -23.13
CA ARG A 116 0.73 2.43 -24.00
C ARG A 116 1.87 3.22 -23.34
N LYS A 117 1.71 3.63 -22.06
CA LYS A 117 2.77 4.34 -21.35
C LYS A 117 4.01 3.47 -21.10
N ARG A 118 3.82 2.19 -20.86
CA ARG A 118 4.93 1.23 -20.66
C ARG A 118 5.73 1.08 -21.97
N LYS A 119 5.06 0.84 -23.10
CA LYS A 119 5.68 0.81 -24.44
C LYS A 119 6.39 2.11 -24.80
N GLN A 120 5.80 3.26 -24.48
CA GLN A 120 6.39 4.57 -24.79
C GLN A 120 7.63 4.87 -23.94
N LYS A 121 7.70 4.37 -22.69
CA LYS A 121 8.87 4.48 -21.83
C LYS A 121 9.99 3.55 -22.29
N GLU A 122 9.64 2.35 -22.73
CA GLU A 122 10.57 1.36 -23.28
C GLU A 122 11.20 1.86 -24.60
N ASN A 123 10.39 2.39 -25.53
CA ASN A 123 10.86 2.99 -26.77
C ASN A 123 11.73 4.24 -26.55
N ARG A 124 11.46 5.06 -25.52
CA ARG A 124 12.33 6.20 -25.17
C ARG A 124 13.67 5.74 -24.58
N GLY A 125 13.69 4.63 -23.83
CA GLY A 125 14.92 4.04 -23.34
C GLY A 125 15.81 3.51 -24.46
N VAL A 126 15.23 2.84 -25.44
CA VAL A 126 15.93 2.28 -26.62
C VAL A 126 16.45 3.40 -27.51
N LEU A 127 15.63 4.43 -27.82
CA LEU A 127 16.06 5.59 -28.63
C LEU A 127 17.18 6.37 -27.94
N GLY A 128 17.13 6.53 -26.62
CA GLY A 128 18.18 7.22 -25.86
C GLY A 128 19.52 6.46 -25.85
N SER A 129 19.50 5.14 -25.93
CA SER A 129 20.72 4.32 -26.05
C SER A 129 21.30 4.36 -27.46
N VAL A 130 20.47 4.34 -28.50
CA VAL A 130 20.91 4.44 -29.92
C VAL A 130 21.55 5.79 -30.20
N THR A 131 20.95 6.91 -29.74
CA THR A 131 21.51 8.25 -29.92
C THR A 131 22.87 8.43 -29.23
N ARG A 132 23.07 7.72 -28.10
CA ARG A 132 24.35 7.77 -27.37
C ARG A 132 25.47 6.97 -28.06
N ILE A 133 25.12 5.97 -28.85
CA ILE A 133 26.08 5.19 -29.66
C ILE A 133 26.49 5.98 -30.90
N LEU A 134 25.54 6.64 -31.57
CA LEU A 134 25.80 7.43 -32.78
C LEU A 134 26.61 8.70 -32.53
N ASN A 135 26.55 9.29 -31.34
CA ASN A 135 27.38 10.47 -30.99
C ASN A 135 28.80 10.12 -30.47
N ARG A 136 29.17 8.84 -30.45
CA ARG A 136 30.51 8.38 -30.07
C ARG A 136 31.34 7.85 -31.26
N ALA A 137 30.79 7.85 -32.44
CA ALA A 137 31.50 7.57 -33.71
C ALA A 137 31.79 8.89 -34.45
#